data_179be57a7a7e9d7fb649a7044ab4b828
#
_entry.id   179be57a7a7e9d7fb649a7044ab4b828
#
_cell.length_a   1.000
_cell.length_b   1.000
_cell.length_c   1.000
_cell.angle_alpha   90.00
_cell.angle_beta   90.00
_cell.angle_gamma   90.00
#
_symmetry.space_group_name_H-M   'P 1'
#
loop_
_entity.id
_entity.type
_entity.pdbx_description
1 polymer ?
#
loop_
_entity_poly.entity_id
_entity_poly.type
_entity_poly.pdbx_seq_one_letter_code
_entity_poly.pdbx_strand_id
1 'polypeptide(L)'
;RVFSERQRNEVLVRIATLDGIQPMALKDLNEAMSQVLSGSERMKKSNLGGVKSAAEIINMLGANVEASVLDYIREADADLAQKIMDNMFTFDDLERLDDKGIQAMLKEVQSESLVVALKGASVLLRDKVLRNMSSRASETLREDLDSRGPMRLSEVEGEQKEMLKIVRRLTDEG
;
A
#
# COMPACT_ATOMS: atom_id res chain seq x y z
N ARG A 1 -28.25 0.00 -0.56
CA ARG A 1 -27.46 1.19 -0.14
C ARG A 1 -27.92 1.55 1.26
N VAL A 2 -27.12 1.25 2.28
CA VAL A 2 -27.50 1.42 3.71
C VAL A 2 -27.17 2.84 4.21
N PHE A 3 -26.17 3.53 3.60
CA PHE A 3 -25.71 4.85 4.02
C PHE A 3 -25.85 5.90 2.92
N SER A 4 -26.20 7.13 3.33
CA SER A 4 -26.10 8.32 2.47
C SER A 4 -24.61 8.61 2.17
N GLU A 5 -24.34 9.41 1.13
CA GLU A 5 -22.98 9.80 0.74
C GLU A 5 -22.23 10.45 1.91
N ARG A 6 -22.85 11.41 2.59
CA ARG A 6 -22.26 12.11 3.75
C ARG A 6 -21.93 11.14 4.89
N GLN A 7 -22.87 10.24 5.26
CA GLN A 7 -22.64 9.25 6.30
C GLN A 7 -21.49 8.30 5.98
N ARG A 8 -21.40 7.85 4.73
CA ARG A 8 -20.31 7.01 4.26
C ARG A 8 -18.96 7.71 4.40
N ASN A 9 -18.88 8.96 3.95
CA ASN A 9 -17.64 9.74 4.01
C ASN A 9 -17.21 10.01 5.46
N GLU A 10 -18.14 10.36 6.35
CA GLU A 10 -17.85 10.50 7.78
C GLU A 10 -17.34 9.21 8.43
N VAL A 11 -17.93 8.07 8.10
CA VAL A 11 -17.49 6.76 8.61
C VAL A 11 -16.07 6.45 8.14
N LEU A 12 -15.73 6.71 6.87
CA LEU A 12 -14.40 6.47 6.32
C LEU A 12 -13.34 7.37 6.96
N VAL A 13 -13.65 8.65 7.19
CA VAL A 13 -12.74 9.54 7.95
C VAL A 13 -12.49 9.00 9.35
N ARG A 14 -13.53 8.56 10.05
CA ARG A 14 -13.39 7.98 11.39
C ARG A 14 -12.54 6.70 11.38
N ILE A 15 -12.73 5.82 10.41
CA ILE A 15 -11.89 4.61 10.25
C ILE A 15 -10.42 4.99 10.01
N ALA A 16 -10.16 5.98 9.16
CA ALA A 16 -8.81 6.43 8.84
C ALA A 16 -8.09 7.11 10.01
N THR A 17 -8.84 7.82 10.86
CA THR A 17 -8.32 8.51 12.05
C THR A 17 -8.31 7.67 13.32
N LEU A 18 -8.86 6.44 13.27
CA LEU A 18 -8.73 5.48 14.37
C LEU A 18 -7.24 5.08 14.53
N ASP A 19 -6.53 5.83 15.34
CA ASP A 19 -5.26 5.39 15.93
C ASP A 19 -5.60 4.33 16.97
N GLY A 20 -5.45 3.09 16.59
CA GLY A 20 -5.68 1.87 17.35
C GLY A 20 -6.20 2.05 18.81
N ILE A 21 -7.10 1.22 19.24
CA ILE A 21 -7.57 1.20 20.64
C ILE A 21 -6.34 1.24 21.55
N GLN A 22 -6.28 2.21 22.46
CA GLN A 22 -5.14 2.37 23.36
C GLN A 22 -4.77 1.00 23.98
N PRO A 23 -3.48 0.63 24.01
CA PRO A 23 -3.05 -0.68 24.51
C PRO A 23 -3.57 -1.00 25.93
N MET A 24 -3.83 0.02 26.73
CA MET A 24 -4.41 -0.10 28.08
C MET A 24 -5.86 -0.57 28.04
N ALA A 25 -6.71 0.04 27.20
CA ALA A 25 -8.12 -0.36 27.09
C ALA A 25 -8.27 -1.77 26.50
N LEU A 26 -7.38 -2.18 25.60
CA LEU A 26 -7.29 -3.57 25.11
C LEU A 26 -6.84 -4.53 26.20
N LYS A 27 -5.94 -4.09 27.09
CA LYS A 27 -5.46 -4.91 28.20
C LYS A 27 -6.57 -5.16 29.22
N ASP A 28 -7.31 -4.10 29.60
CA ASP A 28 -8.42 -4.20 30.53
C ASP A 28 -9.56 -5.05 29.96
N LEU A 29 -9.87 -4.91 28.66
CA LEU A 29 -10.85 -5.75 27.98
C LEU A 29 -10.37 -7.21 27.88
N ASN A 30 -9.09 -7.44 27.60
CA ASN A 30 -8.51 -8.76 27.50
C ASN A 30 -8.42 -9.46 28.87
N GLU A 31 -8.15 -8.73 29.96
CA GLU A 31 -8.21 -9.25 31.33
C GLU A 31 -9.65 -9.62 31.73
N ALA A 32 -10.63 -8.78 31.42
CA ALA A 32 -12.04 -9.08 31.65
C ALA A 32 -12.53 -10.26 30.83
N MET A 33 -12.14 -10.38 29.55
CA MET A 33 -12.48 -11.52 28.70
C MET A 33 -11.71 -12.79 29.06
N SER A 34 -10.48 -12.69 29.55
CA SER A 34 -9.68 -13.86 29.99
C SER A 34 -10.25 -14.51 31.24
N GLN A 35 -10.94 -13.74 32.09
CA GLN A 35 -11.69 -14.26 33.24
C GLN A 35 -12.97 -15.01 32.83
N VAL A 36 -13.53 -14.68 31.65
CA VAL A 36 -14.78 -15.29 31.14
C VAL A 36 -14.51 -16.48 30.22
N LEU A 37 -13.36 -16.48 29.53
CA LEU A 37 -12.99 -17.47 28.52
C LEU A 37 -11.63 -18.09 28.88
N SER A 38 -11.59 -18.95 29.88
CA SER A 38 -10.43 -19.81 30.12
C SER A 38 -10.31 -20.86 29.02
N GLY A 39 -9.68 -20.49 27.96
CA GLY A 39 -9.30 -21.40 26.86
C GLY A 39 -9.47 -20.76 25.48
N SER A 40 -8.39 -20.34 24.95
CA SER A 40 -7.96 -20.43 23.58
C SER A 40 -7.43 -19.15 22.97
N GLU A 41 -6.26 -19.33 22.41
CA GLU A 41 -5.62 -18.64 21.29
C GLU A 41 -5.28 -17.17 21.43
N ARG A 42 -3.96 -16.94 21.37
CA ARG A 42 -3.32 -15.63 21.17
C ARG A 42 -4.01 -14.88 20.04
N MET A 43 -4.90 -13.95 20.39
CA MET A 43 -5.38 -12.96 19.44
C MET A 43 -4.19 -12.17 18.89
N LYS A 44 -3.89 -12.36 17.61
CA LYS A 44 -3.05 -11.44 16.83
C LYS A 44 -3.64 -10.05 17.01
N LYS A 45 -2.80 -9.06 17.34
CA LYS A 45 -3.18 -7.64 17.36
C LYS A 45 -3.83 -7.31 16.02
N SER A 46 -5.14 -7.26 15.96
CA SER A 46 -5.87 -6.74 14.82
C SER A 46 -5.85 -5.23 14.94
N ASN A 47 -5.11 -4.55 14.09
CA ASN A 47 -5.23 -3.12 13.90
C ASN A 47 -6.58 -2.86 13.23
N LEU A 48 -7.63 -2.69 14.03
CA LEU A 48 -8.95 -2.29 13.57
C LEU A 48 -8.93 -0.80 13.26
N GLY A 49 -8.97 -0.46 11.97
CA GLY A 49 -8.99 0.93 11.51
C GLY A 49 -7.65 1.45 10.98
N GLY A 50 -7.52 2.75 10.87
CA GLY A 50 -6.35 3.45 10.35
C GLY A 50 -6.35 3.65 8.83
N VAL A 51 -5.35 4.37 8.36
CA VAL A 51 -5.19 4.77 6.95
C VAL A 51 -5.25 3.58 5.99
N LYS A 52 -4.61 2.46 6.33
CA LYS A 52 -4.58 1.26 5.50
C LYS A 52 -5.97 0.66 5.33
N SER A 53 -6.72 0.51 6.42
CA SER A 53 -8.09 -0.03 6.35
C SER A 53 -9.03 0.88 5.57
N ALA A 54 -8.86 2.21 5.69
CA ALA A 54 -9.61 3.17 4.89
C ALA A 54 -9.30 3.03 3.40
N ALA A 55 -8.02 2.91 3.03
CA ALA A 55 -7.57 2.70 1.65
C ALA A 55 -8.15 1.41 1.04
N GLU A 56 -8.11 0.30 1.77
CA GLU A 56 -8.69 -0.98 1.34
C GLU A 56 -10.20 -0.87 1.09
N ILE A 57 -10.94 -0.19 1.99
CA ILE A 57 -12.38 0.02 1.83
C ILE A 57 -12.68 0.91 0.61
N ILE A 58 -11.92 2.00 0.43
CA ILE A 58 -12.12 2.93 -0.69
C ILE A 58 -11.87 2.19 -2.02
N ASN A 59 -10.83 1.38 -2.12
CA ASN A 59 -10.55 0.55 -3.31
C ASN A 59 -11.72 -0.39 -3.70
N MET A 60 -12.57 -0.78 -2.74
CA MET A 60 -13.73 -1.63 -3.00
C MET A 60 -14.96 -0.85 -3.50
N LEU A 61 -14.96 0.48 -3.42
CA LEU A 61 -16.15 1.29 -3.70
C LEU A 61 -16.38 1.63 -5.18
N GLY A 62 -15.40 1.44 -6.03
CA GLY A 62 -15.42 1.81 -7.45
C GLY A 62 -15.13 3.29 -7.71
N ALA A 63 -14.59 3.61 -8.89
CA ALA A 63 -13.93 4.86 -9.22
C ALA A 63 -14.74 6.15 -8.93
N ASN A 64 -16.03 6.17 -9.23
CA ASN A 64 -16.85 7.38 -9.02
C ASN A 64 -17.05 7.71 -7.53
N VAL A 65 -17.11 6.68 -6.68
CA VAL A 65 -17.30 6.84 -5.23
C VAL A 65 -15.96 7.16 -4.57
N GLU A 66 -14.91 6.53 -5.05
CA GLU A 66 -13.52 6.76 -4.64
C GLU A 66 -13.14 8.24 -4.76
N ALA A 67 -13.35 8.85 -5.94
CA ALA A 67 -13.06 10.26 -6.17
C ALA A 67 -13.80 11.18 -5.18
N SER A 68 -15.12 10.97 -5.04
CA SER A 68 -15.95 11.78 -4.12
C SER A 68 -15.51 11.67 -2.66
N VAL A 69 -15.10 10.47 -2.22
CA VAL A 69 -14.61 10.23 -0.86
C VAL A 69 -13.27 10.92 -0.63
N LEU A 70 -12.34 10.77 -1.57
CA LEU A 70 -11.01 11.38 -1.48
C LEU A 70 -11.07 12.90 -1.50
N ASP A 71 -11.95 13.50 -2.33
CA ASP A 71 -12.14 14.94 -2.35
C ASP A 71 -12.71 15.45 -1.02
N TYR A 72 -13.70 14.76 -0.46
CA TYR A 72 -14.24 15.12 0.86
C TYR A 72 -13.18 15.05 1.96
N ILE A 73 -12.34 13.99 1.96
CA ILE A 73 -11.26 13.85 2.95
C ILE A 73 -10.20 14.94 2.74
N ARG A 74 -9.86 15.26 1.49
CA ARG A 74 -8.87 16.30 1.13
C ARG A 74 -9.30 17.68 1.58
N GLU A 75 -10.59 18.02 1.50
CA GLU A 75 -11.13 19.29 2.02
C GLU A 75 -11.03 19.38 3.54
N ALA A 76 -11.18 18.26 4.25
CA ALA A 76 -11.10 18.20 5.71
C ALA A 76 -9.66 18.10 6.23
N ASP A 77 -8.83 17.27 5.60
CA ASP A 77 -7.43 16.99 5.95
C ASP A 77 -6.66 16.48 4.72
N ALA A 78 -5.89 17.35 4.11
CA ALA A 78 -5.12 17.05 2.90
C ALA A 78 -4.03 15.99 3.17
N ASP A 79 -3.39 16.02 4.34
CA ASP A 79 -2.34 15.07 4.71
C ASP A 79 -2.91 13.66 4.90
N LEU A 80 -4.10 13.56 5.50
CA LEU A 80 -4.81 12.30 5.64
C LEU A 80 -5.23 11.73 4.28
N ALA A 81 -5.74 12.56 3.39
CA ALA A 81 -6.09 12.16 2.03
C ALA A 81 -4.86 11.62 1.28
N GLN A 82 -3.72 12.30 1.40
CA GLN A 82 -2.47 11.85 0.78
C GLN A 82 -2.01 10.50 1.33
N LYS A 83 -2.03 10.31 2.66
CA LYS A 83 -1.68 9.03 3.29
C LYS A 83 -2.59 7.90 2.85
N ILE A 84 -3.88 8.15 2.68
CA ILE A 84 -4.84 7.14 2.17
C ILE A 84 -4.49 6.79 0.73
N MET A 85 -4.31 7.78 -0.14
CA MET A 85 -3.93 7.55 -1.53
C MET A 85 -2.61 6.76 -1.66
N ASP A 86 -1.64 7.02 -0.78
CA ASP A 86 -0.37 6.28 -0.75
C ASP A 86 -0.54 4.81 -0.37
N ASN A 87 -1.61 4.47 0.33
CA ASN A 87 -1.94 3.10 0.69
C ASN A 87 -2.96 2.42 -0.26
N MET A 88 -3.59 3.17 -1.16
CA MET A 88 -4.53 2.63 -2.16
C MET A 88 -3.83 1.97 -3.33
N PHE A 89 -2.67 2.47 -3.71
CA PHE A 89 -1.85 1.92 -4.79
C PHE A 89 -0.56 1.36 -4.20
N THR A 90 -0.48 0.05 -4.13
CA THR A 90 0.65 -0.68 -3.56
C THR A 90 1.68 -1.04 -4.63
N PHE A 91 2.89 -1.42 -4.22
CA PHE A 91 3.95 -1.81 -5.15
C PHE A 91 3.57 -3.06 -5.97
N ASP A 92 2.80 -3.96 -5.39
CA ASP A 92 2.32 -5.16 -6.09
C ASP A 92 1.24 -4.83 -7.15
N ASP A 93 0.55 -3.69 -7.05
CA ASP A 93 -0.40 -3.26 -8.07
C ASP A 93 0.28 -2.90 -9.41
N LEU A 94 1.60 -2.70 -9.43
CA LEU A 94 2.38 -2.58 -10.66
C LEU A 94 2.26 -3.82 -11.56
N GLU A 95 1.86 -4.96 -11.03
CA GLU A 95 1.53 -6.15 -11.82
C GLU A 95 0.40 -5.90 -12.83
N ARG A 96 -0.48 -4.94 -12.56
CA ARG A 96 -1.62 -4.61 -13.42
C ARG A 96 -1.27 -3.65 -14.56
N LEU A 97 -0.12 -2.98 -14.50
CA LEU A 97 0.35 -2.14 -15.59
C LEU A 97 0.56 -2.98 -16.85
N ASP A 98 0.31 -2.41 -18.00
CA ASP A 98 0.70 -3.02 -19.27
C ASP A 98 2.22 -2.94 -19.50
N ASP A 99 2.71 -3.61 -20.53
CA ASP A 99 4.15 -3.64 -20.82
C ASP A 99 4.69 -2.24 -21.16
N LYS A 100 3.88 -1.36 -21.76
CA LYS A 100 4.27 0.02 -22.05
C LYS A 100 4.45 0.83 -20.78
N GLY A 101 3.56 0.69 -19.80
CA GLY A 101 3.66 1.33 -18.49
C GLY A 101 4.91 0.86 -17.73
N ILE A 102 5.19 -0.44 -17.73
CA ILE A 102 6.43 -0.98 -17.14
C ILE A 102 7.66 -0.42 -17.85
N GLN A 103 7.68 -0.37 -19.18
CA GLN A 103 8.81 0.18 -19.95
C GLN A 103 8.99 1.69 -19.73
N ALA A 104 7.91 2.45 -19.58
CA ALA A 104 7.97 3.87 -19.25
C ALA A 104 8.58 4.07 -17.85
N MET A 105 8.12 3.33 -16.85
CA MET A 105 8.69 3.32 -15.51
C MET A 105 10.20 2.99 -15.52
N LEU A 106 10.60 1.96 -16.25
CA LEU A 106 12.01 1.53 -16.35
C LEU A 106 12.94 2.57 -16.96
N LYS A 107 12.43 3.51 -17.76
CA LYS A 107 13.25 4.60 -18.33
C LYS A 107 13.58 5.69 -17.30
N GLU A 108 12.77 5.83 -16.27
CA GLU A 108 12.89 6.90 -15.28
C GLU A 108 13.49 6.43 -13.95
N VAL A 109 13.37 5.13 -13.65
CA VAL A 109 13.88 4.57 -12.40
C VAL A 109 15.37 4.24 -12.53
N GLN A 110 16.14 4.64 -11.51
CA GLN A 110 17.55 4.27 -11.44
C GLN A 110 17.71 2.77 -11.15
N SER A 111 18.70 2.13 -11.77
CA SER A 111 18.92 0.69 -11.64
C SER A 111 19.12 0.26 -10.18
N GLU A 112 19.78 1.08 -9.37
CA GLU A 112 20.05 0.80 -7.96
C GLU A 112 18.76 0.78 -7.12
N SER A 113 17.90 1.77 -7.32
CA SER A 113 16.57 1.85 -6.69
C SER A 113 15.67 0.69 -7.11
N LEU A 114 15.74 0.31 -8.39
CA LEU A 114 14.99 -0.83 -8.93
C LEU A 114 15.38 -2.14 -8.25
N VAL A 115 16.67 -2.41 -8.08
CA VAL A 115 17.16 -3.62 -7.38
C VAL A 115 16.63 -3.66 -5.96
N VAL A 116 16.71 -2.54 -5.22
CA VAL A 116 16.25 -2.46 -3.83
C VAL A 116 14.74 -2.71 -3.74
N ALA A 117 13.95 -2.00 -4.55
CA ALA A 117 12.49 -2.12 -4.55
C ALA A 117 12.02 -3.54 -4.90
N LEU A 118 12.68 -4.19 -5.87
CA LEU A 118 12.33 -5.55 -6.30
C LEU A 118 12.72 -6.64 -5.29
N LYS A 119 13.57 -6.37 -4.30
CA LYS A 119 13.81 -7.30 -3.18
C LYS A 119 12.54 -7.62 -2.39
N GLY A 120 11.64 -6.67 -2.24
CA GLY A 120 10.35 -6.85 -1.56
C GLY A 120 9.18 -7.16 -2.50
N ALA A 121 9.41 -7.28 -3.81
CA ALA A 121 8.38 -7.54 -4.80
C ALA A 121 7.94 -9.01 -4.84
N SER A 122 6.71 -9.25 -5.30
CA SER A 122 6.25 -10.59 -5.67
C SER A 122 7.08 -11.18 -6.81
N VAL A 123 7.09 -12.49 -6.93
CA VAL A 123 7.76 -13.18 -8.05
C VAL A 123 7.16 -12.75 -9.39
N LEU A 124 5.83 -12.58 -9.43
CA LEU A 124 5.11 -12.17 -10.64
C LEU A 124 5.56 -10.78 -11.14
N LEU A 125 5.68 -9.83 -10.22
CA LEU A 125 6.14 -8.48 -10.57
C LEU A 125 7.59 -8.48 -11.04
N ARG A 126 8.48 -9.21 -10.35
CA ARG A 126 9.89 -9.36 -10.78
C ARG A 126 9.99 -9.92 -12.20
N ASP A 127 9.26 -11.00 -12.48
CA ASP A 127 9.26 -11.62 -13.81
C ASP A 127 8.70 -10.68 -14.88
N LYS A 128 7.69 -9.89 -14.53
CA LYS A 128 7.12 -8.87 -15.43
C LYS A 128 8.11 -7.77 -15.74
N VAL A 129 8.82 -7.26 -14.76
CA VAL A 129 9.87 -6.25 -14.93
C VAL A 129 10.99 -6.80 -15.81
N LEU A 130 11.51 -7.98 -15.48
CA LEU A 130 12.61 -8.63 -16.23
C LEU A 130 12.25 -8.88 -17.71
N ARG A 131 11.01 -9.28 -18.00
CA ARG A 131 10.54 -9.49 -19.39
C ARG A 131 10.47 -8.20 -20.22
N ASN A 132 10.30 -7.07 -19.54
CA ASN A 132 10.23 -5.75 -20.18
C ASN A 132 11.59 -5.05 -20.31
N MET A 133 12.68 -5.75 -20.01
CA MET A 133 14.06 -5.28 -20.15
C MET A 133 14.77 -5.99 -21.29
N SER A 134 15.89 -5.44 -21.78
CA SER A 134 16.78 -6.16 -22.69
C SER A 134 17.42 -7.36 -21.98
N SER A 135 17.79 -8.41 -22.70
CA SER A 135 18.42 -9.62 -22.14
C SER A 135 19.60 -9.28 -21.25
N ARG A 136 20.49 -8.39 -21.72
CA ARG A 136 21.65 -7.95 -20.95
C ARG A 136 21.27 -7.24 -19.64
N ALA A 137 20.30 -6.31 -19.71
CA ALA A 137 19.85 -5.59 -18.52
C ALA A 137 19.15 -6.52 -17.51
N SER A 138 18.36 -7.48 -18.00
CA SER A 138 17.68 -8.45 -17.13
C SER A 138 18.65 -9.42 -16.45
N GLU A 139 19.73 -9.83 -17.13
CA GLU A 139 20.81 -10.64 -16.53
C GLU A 139 21.54 -9.85 -15.43
N THR A 140 21.97 -8.62 -15.72
CA THR A 140 22.60 -7.75 -14.71
C THR A 140 21.70 -7.54 -13.50
N LEU A 141 20.41 -7.27 -13.73
CA LEU A 141 19.44 -7.07 -12.63
C LEU A 141 19.26 -8.33 -11.77
N ARG A 142 19.27 -9.53 -12.38
CA ARG A 142 19.23 -10.81 -11.64
C ARG A 142 20.46 -11.00 -10.79
N GLU A 143 21.65 -10.79 -11.38
CA GLU A 143 22.93 -10.89 -10.66
C GLU A 143 22.98 -9.92 -9.47
N ASP A 144 22.53 -8.67 -9.67
CA ASP A 144 22.44 -7.67 -8.60
C ASP A 144 21.44 -8.07 -7.51
N LEU A 145 20.28 -8.61 -7.89
CA LEU A 145 19.30 -9.14 -6.94
C LEU A 145 19.86 -10.32 -6.12
N ASP A 146 20.61 -11.22 -6.74
CA ASP A 146 21.16 -12.40 -6.08
C ASP A 146 22.36 -12.04 -5.21
N SER A 147 23.22 -11.12 -5.66
CA SER A 147 24.43 -10.70 -4.93
C SER A 147 24.15 -9.83 -3.71
N ARG A 148 23.09 -9.03 -3.75
CA ARG A 148 22.69 -8.21 -2.60
C ARG A 148 22.08 -9.10 -1.51
N GLY A 149 22.68 -9.07 -0.34
CA GLY A 149 22.22 -9.75 0.86
C GLY A 149 20.85 -9.26 1.36
N PRO A 150 20.44 -9.68 2.56
CA PRO A 150 19.22 -9.19 3.21
C PRO A 150 19.26 -7.68 3.39
N MET A 151 18.15 -7.00 3.09
CA MET A 151 18.00 -5.56 3.21
C MET A 151 16.97 -5.23 4.30
N ARG A 152 17.06 -4.01 4.85
CA ARG A 152 16.06 -3.53 5.81
C ARG A 152 14.74 -3.28 5.08
N LEU A 153 13.64 -3.71 5.69
CA LEU A 153 12.30 -3.50 5.14
C LEU A 153 12.02 -2.02 4.85
N SER A 154 12.48 -1.12 5.74
CA SER A 154 12.30 0.33 5.56
C SER A 154 13.04 0.91 4.34
N GLU A 155 14.18 0.34 3.94
CA GLU A 155 14.90 0.74 2.72
C GLU A 155 14.12 0.29 1.48
N VAL A 156 13.66 -0.96 1.48
CA VAL A 156 12.86 -1.53 0.40
C VAL A 156 11.56 -0.74 0.21
N GLU A 157 10.81 -0.51 1.28
CA GLU A 157 9.56 0.27 1.26
C GLU A 157 9.81 1.73 0.84
N GLY A 158 10.94 2.31 1.20
CA GLY A 158 11.33 3.66 0.77
C GLY A 158 11.47 3.75 -0.75
N GLU A 159 12.25 2.85 -1.35
CA GLU A 159 12.45 2.81 -2.80
C GLU A 159 11.17 2.45 -3.55
N GLN A 160 10.36 1.54 -3.02
CA GLN A 160 9.05 1.22 -3.56
C GLN A 160 8.13 2.45 -3.62
N LYS A 161 8.10 3.27 -2.57
CA LYS A 161 7.31 4.51 -2.54
C LYS A 161 7.78 5.52 -3.60
N GLU A 162 9.09 5.70 -3.77
CA GLU A 162 9.62 6.60 -4.80
C GLU A 162 9.26 6.12 -6.21
N MET A 163 9.36 4.82 -6.47
CA MET A 163 8.91 4.24 -7.75
C MET A 163 7.41 4.43 -7.99
N LEU A 164 6.57 4.26 -6.97
CA LEU A 164 5.14 4.50 -7.08
C LEU A 164 4.80 5.96 -7.42
N LYS A 165 5.57 6.93 -6.90
CA LYS A 165 5.41 8.35 -7.27
C LYS A 165 5.70 8.59 -8.76
N ILE A 166 6.76 7.95 -9.28
CA ILE A 166 7.11 8.02 -10.70
C ILE A 166 5.96 7.45 -11.55
N VAL A 167 5.46 6.26 -11.19
CA VAL A 167 4.38 5.61 -11.93
C VAL A 167 3.10 6.45 -11.93
N ARG A 168 2.71 7.02 -10.78
CA ARG A 168 1.55 7.92 -10.70
C ARG A 168 1.70 9.11 -11.63
N ARG A 169 2.86 9.77 -11.59
CA ARG A 169 3.13 10.89 -12.50
C ARG A 169 2.99 10.48 -13.96
N LEU A 170 3.57 9.35 -14.35
CA LEU A 170 3.47 8.82 -15.72
C LEU A 170 2.03 8.48 -16.13
N THR A 171 1.20 8.03 -15.18
CA THR A 171 -0.21 7.74 -15.42
C THR A 171 -1.05 9.02 -15.57
N ASP A 172 -0.69 10.08 -14.85
CA ASP A 172 -1.37 11.39 -14.92
C ASP A 172 -1.00 12.18 -16.18
N GLU A 173 0.18 11.93 -16.75
CA GLU A 173 0.71 12.60 -17.95
C GLU A 173 0.30 11.90 -19.27
N GLY A 174 -0.13 10.64 -19.24
CA GLY A 174 -0.40 9.81 -20.42
C GLY A 174 -1.83 9.46 -20.64
#